data_045ea19dbb9c3a7c057f2106fc93a0d8
#
_entry.id   045ea19dbb9c3a7c057f2106fc93a0d8
#
_cell.length_a   1.000
_cell.length_b   1.000
_cell.length_c   1.000
_cell.angle_alpha   90.00
_cell.angle_beta   90.00
_cell.angle_gamma   90.00
#
_symmetry.space_group_name_H-M   'P 1'
#
loop_
_entity.id
_entity.type
_entity.pdbx_description
1 polymer ?
#
loop_
_entity_poly.entity_id
_entity_poly.type
_entity_poly.pdbx_seq_one_letter_code
_entity_poly.pdbx_strand_id
1 'polypeptide(L)'
;MTVTSASLLQGDELVEAARGGGEQGFRAIVERHRTELHAHCYRMLGSVHDAEDAFQETLLRAWRGLPGFAGRSSLRAWLYRIATNVCLDALARRPRRTLPIDHGPPSAPGVDAGQPLVESVWIEPYPDERLGLEAGYAAPEARYEQREAVELAFIAALPHLPARQRAVLILREVLGFSAREVSESLETTVASVNSALQRARKTVDERLPQ
;
A
#
# COMPACT_ATOMS: atom_id res chain seq x y z
N MET A 1 0.71 -3.59 34.15
CA MET A 1 1.34 -4.79 33.60
C MET A 1 0.25 -5.78 33.20
N THR A 2 -0.34 -5.66 32.00
CA THR A 2 -1.33 -6.64 31.50
C THR A 2 -1.40 -6.54 29.96
N VAL A 3 -0.30 -6.80 29.26
CA VAL A 3 -0.21 -6.72 27.78
C VAL A 3 -0.11 -8.09 27.12
N THR A 4 -0.16 -9.19 27.88
CA THR A 4 0.34 -10.50 27.41
C THR A 4 -0.75 -11.45 26.84
N SER A 5 -2.05 -11.20 27.03
CA SER A 5 -3.08 -12.18 26.64
C SER A 5 -3.66 -11.98 25.23
N ALA A 6 -3.69 -10.77 24.68
CA ALA A 6 -4.31 -10.51 23.38
C ALA A 6 -3.46 -10.93 22.16
N SER A 7 -2.14 -11.10 22.35
CA SER A 7 -1.21 -11.44 21.27
C SER A 7 -1.27 -12.92 20.82
N LEU A 8 -1.95 -13.79 21.56
CA LEU A 8 -2.01 -15.24 21.30
C LEU A 8 -3.33 -15.70 20.70
N LEU A 9 -4.32 -14.82 20.57
CA LEU A 9 -5.62 -15.15 20.00
C LEU A 9 -5.52 -15.32 18.47
N GLN A 10 -6.17 -16.34 17.93
CA GLN A 10 -6.31 -16.52 16.48
C GLN A 10 -7.23 -15.42 15.89
N GLY A 11 -7.12 -15.16 14.58
CA GLY A 11 -7.80 -14.04 13.93
C GLY A 11 -9.32 -13.97 14.21
N ASP A 12 -10.00 -15.12 14.31
CA ASP A 12 -11.44 -15.17 14.56
C ASP A 12 -11.80 -14.79 16.01
N GLU A 13 -10.98 -15.18 16.99
CA GLU A 13 -11.16 -14.81 18.39
C GLU A 13 -10.95 -13.31 18.63
N LEU A 14 -9.99 -12.70 17.91
CA LEU A 14 -9.77 -11.25 17.93
C LEU A 14 -10.96 -10.49 17.35
N VAL A 15 -11.54 -11.01 16.28
CA VAL A 15 -12.74 -10.42 15.66
C VAL A 15 -13.92 -10.47 16.62
N GLU A 16 -14.16 -11.61 17.27
CA GLU A 16 -15.27 -11.75 18.25
C GLU A 16 -15.06 -10.83 19.46
N ALA A 17 -13.83 -10.77 20.00
CA ALA A 17 -13.52 -9.85 21.09
C ALA A 17 -13.70 -8.38 20.71
N ALA A 18 -13.44 -8.01 19.47
CA ALA A 18 -13.59 -6.65 18.99
C ALA A 18 -15.04 -6.32 18.58
N ARG A 19 -15.83 -7.30 18.09
CA ARG A 19 -17.26 -7.14 17.77
C ARG A 19 -18.12 -6.74 18.97
N GLY A 20 -17.78 -7.25 20.15
CA GLY A 20 -18.46 -6.88 21.40
C GLY A 20 -18.23 -5.43 21.85
N GLY A 21 -17.64 -4.56 21.02
CA GLY A 21 -17.26 -3.19 21.37
C GLY A 21 -15.97 -3.12 22.18
N GLY A 22 -15.20 -4.21 22.20
CA GLY A 22 -13.93 -4.30 22.94
C GLY A 22 -12.81 -3.51 22.24
N GLU A 23 -12.51 -2.31 22.73
CA GLU A 23 -11.38 -1.50 22.25
C GLU A 23 -10.06 -2.29 22.24
N GLN A 24 -9.86 -3.16 23.21
CA GLN A 24 -8.67 -4.00 23.31
C GLN A 24 -8.56 -5.01 22.15
N GLY A 25 -9.66 -5.64 21.73
CA GLY A 25 -9.69 -6.55 20.60
C GLY A 25 -9.34 -5.86 19.30
N PHE A 26 -9.93 -4.66 19.07
CA PHE A 26 -9.59 -3.86 17.90
C PHE A 26 -8.15 -3.39 17.90
N ARG A 27 -7.63 -2.93 19.04
CA ARG A 27 -6.22 -2.53 19.20
C ARG A 27 -5.28 -3.68 18.83
N ALA A 28 -5.56 -4.90 19.25
CA ALA A 28 -4.75 -6.07 18.89
C ALA A 28 -4.79 -6.37 17.38
N ILE A 29 -5.95 -6.20 16.73
CA ILE A 29 -6.09 -6.31 15.28
C ILE A 29 -5.21 -5.24 14.59
N VAL A 30 -5.27 -3.99 15.05
CA VAL A 30 -4.49 -2.89 14.49
C VAL A 30 -3.00 -3.14 14.61
N GLU A 31 -2.51 -3.48 15.81
CA GLU A 31 -1.08 -3.74 16.03
C GLU A 31 -0.56 -4.87 15.15
N ARG A 32 -1.34 -5.92 14.96
CA ARG A 32 -0.95 -7.06 14.12
C ARG A 32 -0.82 -6.70 12.63
N HIS A 33 -1.63 -5.75 12.13
CA HIS A 33 -1.69 -5.42 10.70
C HIS A 33 -1.11 -4.05 10.37
N ARG A 34 -0.64 -3.28 11.37
CA ARG A 34 -0.21 -1.90 11.24
C ARG A 34 0.84 -1.72 10.15
N THR A 35 1.96 -2.42 10.29
CA THR A 35 3.11 -2.28 9.38
C THR A 35 2.74 -2.61 7.93
N GLU A 36 2.06 -3.74 7.73
CA GLU A 36 1.70 -4.19 6.38
C GLU A 36 0.64 -3.28 5.71
N LEU A 37 -0.35 -2.79 6.48
CA LEU A 37 -1.37 -1.87 5.95
C LEU A 37 -0.78 -0.48 5.64
N HIS A 38 0.09 0.04 6.50
CA HIS A 38 0.77 1.31 6.26
C HIS A 38 1.67 1.23 5.02
N ALA A 39 2.46 0.15 4.89
CA ALA A 39 3.27 -0.10 3.69
C ALA A 39 2.42 -0.23 2.42
N HIS A 40 1.23 -0.83 2.51
CA HIS A 40 0.29 -0.88 1.39
C HIS A 40 -0.19 0.53 1.00
N CYS A 41 -0.60 1.35 1.98
CA CYS A 41 -1.01 2.73 1.72
C CYS A 41 0.13 3.53 1.05
N TYR A 42 1.37 3.37 1.53
CA TYR A 42 2.52 4.02 0.92
C TYR A 42 2.76 3.57 -0.54
N ARG A 43 2.73 2.26 -0.83
CA ARG A 43 2.85 1.75 -2.21
C ARG A 43 1.75 2.30 -3.12
N MET A 44 0.57 2.52 -2.58
CA MET A 44 -0.54 3.13 -3.33
C MET A 44 -0.36 4.63 -3.58
N LEU A 45 0.17 5.39 -2.61
CA LEU A 45 0.11 6.86 -2.60
C LEU A 45 1.45 7.53 -2.91
N GLY A 46 2.59 6.87 -2.63
CA GLY A 46 3.94 7.40 -2.87
C GLY A 46 4.36 8.52 -1.89
N SER A 47 3.69 8.66 -0.76
CA SER A 47 4.00 9.64 0.29
C SER A 47 3.77 9.02 1.65
N VAL A 48 4.71 9.22 2.56
CA VAL A 48 4.64 8.73 3.94
C VAL A 48 3.51 9.44 4.70
N HIS A 49 3.37 10.74 4.48
CA HIS A 49 2.31 11.54 5.11
C HIS A 49 0.93 11.12 4.61
N ASP A 50 0.73 11.00 3.30
CA ASP A 50 -0.53 10.53 2.73
C ASP A 50 -0.85 9.08 3.14
N ALA A 51 0.18 8.24 3.30
CA ALA A 51 0.00 6.87 3.76
C ALA A 51 -0.46 6.82 5.23
N GLU A 52 0.06 7.68 6.08
CA GLU A 52 -0.38 7.80 7.48
C GLU A 52 -1.84 8.25 7.54
N ASP A 53 -2.23 9.28 6.78
CA ASP A 53 -3.61 9.77 6.72
C ASP A 53 -4.57 8.67 6.21
N ALA A 54 -4.19 7.97 5.13
CA ALA A 54 -4.99 6.88 4.59
C ALA A 54 -5.06 5.69 5.56
N PHE A 55 -4.00 5.41 6.28
CA PHE A 55 -3.99 4.37 7.30
C PHE A 55 -4.94 4.74 8.46
N GLN A 56 -4.91 5.96 8.97
CA GLN A 56 -5.82 6.41 10.01
C GLN A 56 -7.29 6.36 9.56
N GLU A 57 -7.59 6.82 8.35
CA GLU A 57 -8.95 6.71 7.78
C GLU A 57 -9.37 5.24 7.62
N THR A 58 -8.44 4.37 7.25
CA THR A 58 -8.67 2.92 7.17
C THR A 58 -9.07 2.36 8.54
N LEU A 59 -8.37 2.75 9.60
CA LEU A 59 -8.70 2.31 10.95
C LEU A 59 -10.08 2.82 11.41
N LEU A 60 -10.42 4.06 11.10
CA LEU A 60 -11.74 4.62 11.41
C LEU A 60 -12.86 3.87 10.68
N ARG A 61 -12.68 3.58 9.39
CA ARG A 61 -13.66 2.80 8.61
C ARG A 61 -13.73 1.34 9.10
N ALA A 62 -12.60 0.74 9.45
CA ALA A 62 -12.55 -0.60 10.00
C ALA A 62 -13.25 -0.67 11.37
N TRP A 63 -13.01 0.27 12.26
CA TRP A 63 -13.69 0.35 13.56
C TRP A 63 -15.21 0.42 13.40
N ARG A 64 -15.69 1.32 12.55
CA ARG A 64 -17.13 1.49 12.29
C ARG A 64 -17.76 0.28 11.59
N GLY A 65 -17.00 -0.39 10.72
CA GLY A 65 -17.48 -1.51 9.93
C GLY A 65 -17.38 -2.88 10.62
N LEU A 66 -16.57 -2.99 11.67
CA LEU A 66 -16.28 -4.26 12.35
C LEU A 66 -17.53 -4.97 12.93
N PRO A 67 -18.51 -4.26 13.54
CA PRO A 67 -19.73 -4.90 13.99
C PRO A 67 -20.52 -5.60 12.87
N GLY A 68 -20.42 -5.09 11.64
CA GLY A 68 -21.06 -5.66 10.45
C GLY A 68 -20.20 -6.67 9.66
N PHE A 69 -18.96 -6.94 10.12
CA PHE A 69 -18.08 -7.89 9.45
C PHE A 69 -18.63 -9.32 9.58
N ALA A 70 -19.16 -9.87 8.50
CA ALA A 70 -19.86 -11.16 8.49
C ALA A 70 -18.92 -12.38 8.34
N GLY A 71 -17.60 -12.21 8.33
CA GLY A 71 -16.65 -13.34 8.17
C GLY A 71 -16.67 -14.01 6.78
N ARG A 72 -17.27 -13.39 5.77
CA ARG A 72 -17.32 -13.94 4.39
C ARG A 72 -15.97 -13.91 3.67
N SER A 73 -15.02 -13.14 4.17
CA SER A 73 -13.63 -13.10 3.73
C SER A 73 -12.73 -13.13 4.95
N SER A 74 -11.43 -13.38 4.78
CA SER A 74 -10.49 -13.24 5.89
C SER A 74 -10.48 -11.79 6.40
N LEU A 75 -10.20 -11.61 7.70
CA LEU A 75 -10.03 -10.27 8.30
C LEU A 75 -8.98 -9.46 7.53
N ARG A 76 -7.88 -10.10 7.14
CA ARG A 76 -6.82 -9.49 6.34
C ARG A 76 -7.37 -8.96 5.01
N ALA A 77 -8.08 -9.76 4.25
CA ALA A 77 -8.67 -9.34 2.96
C ALA A 77 -9.66 -8.18 3.15
N TRP A 78 -10.44 -8.20 4.21
CA TRP A 78 -11.39 -7.14 4.52
C TRP A 78 -10.69 -5.81 4.87
N LEU A 79 -9.61 -5.85 5.68
CA LEU A 79 -8.82 -4.66 6.00
C LEU A 79 -8.14 -4.08 4.75
N TYR A 80 -7.56 -4.93 3.90
CA TYR A 80 -6.94 -4.48 2.66
C TYR A 80 -7.96 -3.91 1.67
N ARG A 81 -9.20 -4.42 1.62
CA ARG A 81 -10.27 -3.82 0.84
C ARG A 81 -10.55 -2.39 1.30
N ILE A 82 -10.66 -2.16 2.60
CA ILE A 82 -10.88 -0.81 3.15
C ILE A 82 -9.71 0.10 2.79
N ALA A 83 -8.47 -0.31 3.07
CA ALA A 83 -7.27 0.46 2.80
C ALA A 83 -7.13 0.81 1.32
N THR A 84 -7.36 -0.15 0.42
CA THR A 84 -7.29 0.08 -1.02
C THR A 84 -8.32 1.11 -1.48
N ASN A 85 -9.57 1.02 -1.00
CA ASN A 85 -10.61 1.96 -1.37
C ASN A 85 -10.31 3.38 -0.84
N VAL A 86 -9.80 3.50 0.40
CA VAL A 86 -9.33 4.79 0.94
C VAL A 86 -8.24 5.40 0.05
N CYS A 87 -7.25 4.59 -0.35
CA CYS A 87 -6.18 5.06 -1.23
C CYS A 87 -6.70 5.45 -2.63
N LEU A 88 -7.64 4.69 -3.21
CA LEU A 88 -8.26 5.03 -4.49
C LEU A 88 -9.06 6.33 -4.41
N ASP A 89 -9.80 6.55 -3.32
CA ASP A 89 -10.50 7.80 -3.05
C ASP A 89 -9.51 8.98 -2.94
N ALA A 90 -8.39 8.79 -2.26
CA ALA A 90 -7.35 9.82 -2.12
C ALA A 90 -6.71 10.16 -3.47
N LEU A 91 -6.36 9.16 -4.27
CA LEU A 91 -5.79 9.34 -5.62
C LEU A 91 -6.75 10.02 -6.60
N ALA A 92 -8.05 9.80 -6.46
CA ALA A 92 -9.05 10.46 -7.29
C ALA A 92 -9.16 11.97 -7.03
N ARG A 93 -8.73 12.43 -5.84
CA ARG A 93 -8.80 13.84 -5.42
C ARG A 93 -7.51 14.62 -5.61
N ARG A 94 -6.38 13.94 -5.89
CA ARG A 94 -5.05 14.56 -5.93
C ARG A 94 -4.40 14.47 -7.30
N PRO A 95 -3.52 15.44 -7.67
CA PRO A 95 -2.71 15.33 -8.87
C PRO A 95 -1.75 14.13 -8.77
N ARG A 96 -1.38 13.61 -9.94
CA ARG A 96 -0.45 12.48 -10.04
C ARG A 96 0.94 12.88 -9.54
N ARG A 97 1.53 12.06 -8.67
CA ARG A 97 2.93 12.22 -8.26
C ARG A 97 3.86 11.76 -9.38
N THR A 98 4.96 12.47 -9.54
CA THR A 98 5.98 12.21 -10.55
C THR A 98 7.37 12.11 -9.91
N LEU A 99 8.31 11.49 -10.60
CA LEU A 99 9.71 11.50 -10.21
C LEU A 99 10.44 12.65 -10.93
N PRO A 100 11.57 13.16 -10.37
CA PRO A 100 12.38 14.16 -11.06
C PRO A 100 12.78 13.79 -12.48
N ILE A 101 13.07 12.51 -12.72
CA ILE A 101 13.41 11.95 -14.03
C ILE A 101 12.29 12.07 -15.06
N ASP A 102 11.03 12.17 -14.63
CA ASP A 102 9.88 12.29 -15.51
C ASP A 102 9.72 13.69 -16.13
N HIS A 103 10.46 14.68 -15.61
CA HIS A 103 10.43 16.05 -16.11
C HIS A 103 11.35 16.30 -17.30
N GLY A 104 12.04 15.26 -17.79
CA GLY A 104 12.93 15.36 -18.95
C GLY A 104 14.31 15.91 -18.63
N PRO A 105 15.12 16.22 -19.66
CA PRO A 105 16.45 16.75 -19.48
C PRO A 105 16.43 18.14 -18.80
N PRO A 106 17.51 18.54 -18.13
CA PRO A 106 17.59 19.85 -17.50
C PRO A 106 17.38 20.97 -18.54
N SER A 107 16.68 22.03 -18.11
CA SER A 107 16.42 23.20 -18.95
C SER A 107 17.73 23.87 -19.36
N ALA A 108 17.78 24.44 -20.56
CA ALA A 108 18.92 25.22 -21.02
C ALA A 108 19.13 26.46 -20.12
N PRO A 109 20.39 26.93 -19.94
CA PRO A 109 20.66 28.14 -19.20
C PRO A 109 19.87 29.35 -19.76
N GLY A 110 19.17 30.08 -18.87
CA GLY A 110 18.39 31.25 -19.25
C GLY A 110 16.90 30.99 -19.54
N VAL A 111 16.44 29.75 -19.45
CA VAL A 111 15.00 29.45 -19.50
C VAL A 111 14.42 29.65 -18.09
N ASP A 112 13.32 30.39 -18.00
CA ASP A 112 12.59 30.58 -16.74
C ASP A 112 12.14 29.20 -16.21
N ALA A 113 12.53 28.88 -14.99
CA ALA A 113 12.20 27.60 -14.35
C ALA A 113 10.71 27.45 -14.03
N GLY A 114 9.91 28.50 -14.26
CA GLY A 114 8.50 28.52 -13.89
C GLY A 114 8.27 28.51 -12.39
N GLN A 115 7.04 28.27 -11.97
CA GLN A 115 6.74 28.10 -10.54
C GLN A 115 7.24 26.76 -10.02
N PRO A 116 7.83 26.72 -8.81
CA PRO A 116 8.25 25.46 -8.18
C PRO A 116 7.08 24.49 -8.07
N LEU A 117 7.32 23.21 -8.37
CA LEU A 117 6.34 22.17 -8.13
C LEU A 117 6.12 22.02 -6.62
N VAL A 118 4.87 21.89 -6.21
CA VAL A 118 4.53 21.65 -4.80
C VAL A 118 5.03 20.26 -4.37
N GLU A 119 5.54 20.15 -3.15
CA GLU A 119 6.07 18.89 -2.58
C GLU A 119 5.14 17.70 -2.72
N SER A 120 3.82 17.93 -2.73
CA SER A 120 2.82 16.87 -2.92
C SER A 120 2.90 16.11 -4.25
N VAL A 121 3.70 16.59 -5.20
CA VAL A 121 3.92 15.95 -6.52
C VAL A 121 5.04 14.91 -6.46
N TRP A 122 5.94 14.98 -5.49
CA TRP A 122 7.10 14.12 -5.39
C TRP A 122 6.81 12.82 -4.63
N ILE A 123 7.53 11.74 -4.99
CA ILE A 123 7.55 10.50 -4.22
C ILE A 123 8.52 10.70 -3.05
N GLU A 124 8.02 10.52 -1.85
CA GLU A 124 8.82 10.59 -0.63
C GLU A 124 9.50 9.24 -0.35
N PRO A 125 10.78 9.22 0.12
CA PRO A 125 11.41 7.98 0.55
C PRO A 125 10.64 7.37 1.74
N TYR A 126 10.54 6.04 1.75
CA TYR A 126 9.92 5.32 2.86
C TYR A 126 10.98 5.02 3.92
N PRO A 127 10.74 5.33 5.21
CA PRO A 127 11.69 5.04 6.27
C PRO A 127 11.89 3.53 6.46
N ASP A 128 13.13 3.06 6.43
CA ASP A 128 13.51 1.65 6.57
C ASP A 128 13.02 1.04 7.88
N GLU A 129 13.03 1.82 8.95
CA GLU A 129 12.53 1.44 10.27
C GLU A 129 11.05 1.00 10.25
N ARG A 130 10.26 1.55 9.33
CA ARG A 130 8.84 1.22 9.16
C ARG A 130 8.61 -0.02 8.29
N LEU A 131 9.62 -0.49 7.56
CA LEU A 131 9.56 -1.72 6.77
C LEU A 131 9.72 -2.97 7.63
N GLY A 132 10.10 -2.83 8.90
CA GLY A 132 10.40 -3.96 9.79
C GLY A 132 11.67 -4.71 9.35
N LEU A 133 12.51 -4.06 8.56
CA LEU A 133 13.85 -4.53 8.24
C LEU A 133 14.71 -4.31 9.48
N GLU A 134 14.60 -5.23 10.45
CA GLU A 134 15.53 -5.26 11.57
C GLU A 134 16.94 -5.39 11.00
N ALA A 135 17.83 -4.48 11.41
CA ALA A 135 19.26 -4.55 11.15
C ALA A 135 19.81 -5.86 11.78
N GLY A 136 19.85 -6.95 11.02
CA GLY A 136 20.25 -8.23 11.59
C GLY A 136 20.47 -9.38 10.63
N TYR A 137 20.15 -9.27 9.37
CA TYR A 137 20.55 -10.28 8.39
C TYR A 137 21.68 -9.74 7.54
N ALA A 138 22.91 -10.11 7.90
CA ALA A 138 24.11 -9.99 7.07
C ALA A 138 23.93 -10.88 5.81
N ALA A 139 23.12 -10.41 4.86
CA ALA A 139 23.17 -10.94 3.50
C ALA A 139 24.40 -10.34 2.81
N PRO A 140 25.13 -11.09 1.95
CA PRO A 140 26.26 -10.54 1.21
C PRO A 140 25.84 -9.24 0.50
N GLU A 141 26.62 -8.18 0.67
CA GLU A 141 26.35 -6.80 0.19
C GLU A 141 25.80 -6.74 -1.24
N ALA A 142 26.34 -7.51 -2.16
CA ALA A 142 25.90 -7.57 -3.55
C ALA A 142 24.45 -8.08 -3.76
N ARG A 143 23.93 -8.95 -2.87
CA ARG A 143 22.53 -9.40 -2.94
C ARG A 143 21.59 -8.39 -2.31
N TYR A 144 22.05 -7.63 -1.35
CA TYR A 144 21.30 -6.58 -0.70
C TYR A 144 21.09 -5.40 -1.67
N GLU A 145 22.17 -4.92 -2.30
CA GLU A 145 22.14 -3.84 -3.30
C GLU A 145 21.23 -4.18 -4.50
N GLN A 146 21.27 -5.41 -5.01
CA GLN A 146 20.38 -5.83 -6.10
C GLN A 146 18.92 -5.90 -5.69
N ARG A 147 18.60 -6.36 -4.49
CA ARG A 147 17.23 -6.38 -3.97
C ARG A 147 16.69 -4.96 -3.75
N GLU A 148 17.49 -4.11 -3.14
CA GLU A 148 17.17 -2.72 -2.88
C GLU A 148 16.94 -1.96 -4.20
N ALA A 149 17.80 -2.13 -5.19
CA ALA A 149 17.64 -1.53 -6.51
C ALA A 149 16.34 -1.97 -7.22
N VAL A 150 15.98 -3.26 -7.14
CA VAL A 150 14.74 -3.80 -7.71
C VAL A 150 13.50 -3.27 -6.97
N GLU A 151 13.55 -3.21 -5.64
CA GLU A 151 12.44 -2.66 -4.85
C GLU A 151 12.24 -1.17 -5.11
N LEU A 152 13.31 -0.39 -5.17
CA LEU A 152 13.26 1.04 -5.51
C LEU A 152 12.73 1.26 -6.93
N ALA A 153 13.21 0.49 -7.91
CA ALA A 153 12.73 0.57 -9.28
C ALA A 153 11.24 0.20 -9.39
N PHE A 154 10.79 -0.83 -8.65
CA PHE A 154 9.39 -1.20 -8.58
C PHE A 154 8.52 -0.08 -7.97
N ILE A 155 8.95 0.49 -6.83
CA ILE A 155 8.24 1.61 -6.19
C ILE A 155 8.20 2.82 -7.13
N ALA A 156 9.30 3.11 -7.82
CA ALA A 156 9.39 4.20 -8.80
C ALA A 156 8.45 3.99 -10.01
N ALA A 157 8.20 2.75 -10.41
CA ALA A 157 7.29 2.44 -11.51
C ALA A 157 5.80 2.58 -11.12
N LEU A 158 5.46 2.40 -9.83
CA LEU A 158 4.06 2.40 -9.38
C LEU A 158 3.27 3.68 -9.73
N PRO A 159 3.82 4.91 -9.61
CA PRO A 159 3.10 6.14 -9.94
C PRO A 159 2.71 6.27 -11.41
N HIS A 160 3.44 5.58 -12.31
CA HIS A 160 3.12 5.57 -13.73
C HIS A 160 1.89 4.74 -14.07
N LEU A 161 1.46 3.88 -13.14
CA LEU A 161 0.26 3.07 -13.31
C LEU A 161 -1.01 3.86 -12.97
N PRO A 162 -2.10 3.71 -13.77
CA PRO A 162 -3.42 4.11 -13.33
C PRO A 162 -3.77 3.50 -11.97
N ALA A 163 -4.44 4.25 -11.10
CA ALA A 163 -4.67 3.87 -9.71
C ALA A 163 -5.23 2.44 -9.52
N ARG A 164 -6.22 2.05 -10.34
CA ARG A 164 -6.79 0.68 -10.29
C ARG A 164 -5.81 -0.40 -10.76
N GLN A 165 -4.96 -0.12 -11.75
CA GLN A 165 -3.94 -1.08 -12.20
C GLN A 165 -2.86 -1.25 -11.13
N ARG A 166 -2.46 -0.16 -10.45
CA ARG A 166 -1.56 -0.17 -9.31
C ARG A 166 -2.12 -1.04 -8.18
N ALA A 167 -3.39 -0.82 -7.79
CA ALA A 167 -4.05 -1.62 -6.77
C ALA A 167 -4.06 -3.12 -7.11
N VAL A 168 -4.43 -3.47 -8.35
CA VAL A 168 -4.44 -4.85 -8.81
C VAL A 168 -3.04 -5.47 -8.75
N LEU A 169 -2.01 -4.75 -9.22
CA LEU A 169 -0.63 -5.24 -9.19
C LEU A 169 -0.16 -5.52 -7.75
N ILE A 170 -0.36 -4.57 -6.85
CA ILE A 170 0.05 -4.73 -5.45
C ILE A 170 -0.71 -5.88 -4.79
N LEU A 171 -2.03 -5.94 -4.93
CA LEU A 171 -2.84 -6.99 -4.31
C LEU A 171 -2.48 -8.39 -4.82
N ARG A 172 -2.20 -8.53 -6.13
CA ARG A 172 -1.90 -9.81 -6.77
C ARG A 172 -0.46 -10.26 -6.57
N GLU A 173 0.52 -9.40 -6.85
CA GLU A 173 1.93 -9.77 -6.93
C GLU A 173 2.67 -9.58 -5.60
N VAL A 174 2.31 -8.56 -4.83
CA VAL A 174 3.00 -8.28 -3.56
C VAL A 174 2.30 -8.97 -2.40
N LEU A 175 0.98 -8.92 -2.36
CA LEU A 175 0.19 -9.39 -1.21
C LEU A 175 -0.38 -10.80 -1.39
N GLY A 176 -0.31 -11.36 -2.61
CA GLY A 176 -0.67 -12.74 -2.92
C GLY A 176 -2.19 -13.03 -2.92
N PHE A 177 -3.05 -12.01 -2.99
CA PHE A 177 -4.50 -12.24 -3.07
C PHE A 177 -4.87 -12.92 -4.39
N SER A 178 -5.87 -13.80 -4.37
CA SER A 178 -6.41 -14.42 -5.58
C SER A 178 -7.14 -13.40 -6.47
N ALA A 179 -7.26 -13.68 -7.76
CA ALA A 179 -8.00 -12.81 -8.67
C ALA A 179 -9.47 -12.63 -8.25
N ARG A 180 -10.06 -13.63 -7.58
CA ARG A 180 -11.41 -13.58 -7.04
C ARG A 180 -11.49 -12.59 -5.88
N GLU A 181 -10.62 -12.69 -4.87
CA GLU A 181 -10.58 -11.77 -3.73
C GLU A 181 -10.37 -10.32 -4.18
N VAL A 182 -9.49 -10.10 -5.17
CA VAL A 182 -9.26 -8.77 -5.74
C VAL A 182 -10.49 -8.27 -6.49
N SER A 183 -11.19 -9.14 -7.24
CA SER A 183 -12.41 -8.75 -7.94
C SER A 183 -13.53 -8.35 -6.98
N GLU A 184 -13.69 -9.08 -5.89
CA GLU A 184 -14.62 -8.77 -4.81
C GLU A 184 -14.25 -7.46 -4.07
N SER A 185 -12.94 -7.24 -3.82
CA SER A 185 -12.44 -6.02 -3.17
C SER A 185 -12.64 -4.75 -3.99
N LEU A 186 -12.45 -4.84 -5.31
CA LEU A 186 -12.52 -3.70 -6.23
C LEU A 186 -13.88 -3.59 -6.94
N GLU A 187 -14.86 -4.41 -6.56
CA GLU A 187 -16.22 -4.46 -7.12
C GLU A 187 -16.18 -4.56 -8.66
N THR A 188 -15.42 -5.56 -9.15
CA THR A 188 -15.21 -5.78 -10.58
C THR A 188 -15.23 -7.28 -10.92
N THR A 189 -14.95 -7.64 -12.18
CA THR A 189 -14.88 -9.04 -12.61
C THR A 189 -13.45 -9.58 -12.56
N VAL A 190 -13.31 -10.90 -12.41
CA VAL A 190 -12.01 -11.60 -12.49
C VAL A 190 -11.31 -11.34 -13.84
N ALA A 191 -12.08 -11.29 -14.94
CA ALA A 191 -11.55 -10.96 -16.26
C ALA A 191 -10.95 -9.54 -16.30
N SER A 192 -11.62 -8.56 -15.66
CA SER A 192 -11.13 -7.18 -15.56
C SER A 192 -9.85 -7.12 -14.72
N VAL A 193 -9.78 -7.86 -13.60
CA VAL A 193 -8.56 -7.96 -12.77
C VAL A 193 -7.40 -8.50 -13.59
N ASN A 194 -7.58 -9.62 -14.31
CA ASN A 194 -6.52 -10.22 -15.11
C ASN A 194 -6.04 -9.28 -16.22
N SER A 195 -6.96 -8.62 -16.92
CA SER A 195 -6.62 -7.62 -17.96
C SER A 195 -5.88 -6.40 -17.38
N ALA A 196 -6.27 -5.94 -16.18
CA ALA A 196 -5.59 -4.85 -15.49
C ALA A 196 -4.18 -5.26 -15.06
N LEU A 197 -4.02 -6.49 -14.57
CA LEU A 197 -2.71 -7.03 -14.17
C LEU A 197 -1.75 -7.13 -15.36
N GLN A 198 -2.23 -7.63 -16.51
CA GLN A 198 -1.40 -7.72 -17.73
C GLN A 198 -0.91 -6.33 -18.17
N ARG A 199 -1.81 -5.33 -18.19
CA ARG A 199 -1.42 -3.96 -18.53
C ARG A 199 -0.45 -3.35 -17.51
N ALA A 200 -0.66 -3.61 -16.22
CA ALA A 200 0.23 -3.13 -15.17
C ALA A 200 1.64 -3.72 -15.32
N ARG A 201 1.76 -5.03 -15.52
CA ARG A 201 3.05 -5.71 -15.75
C ARG A 201 3.78 -5.10 -16.96
N LYS A 202 3.09 -4.97 -18.09
CA LYS A 202 3.67 -4.37 -19.30
C LYS A 202 4.23 -2.97 -19.02
N THR A 203 3.48 -2.12 -18.33
CA THR A 203 3.93 -0.76 -18.02
C THR A 203 5.13 -0.77 -17.07
N VAL A 204 5.17 -1.67 -16.09
CA VAL A 204 6.32 -1.82 -15.19
C VAL A 204 7.55 -2.29 -15.96
N ASP A 205 7.41 -3.33 -16.81
CA ASP A 205 8.52 -3.87 -17.61
C ASP A 205 9.11 -2.82 -18.56
N GLU A 206 8.28 -1.93 -19.12
CA GLU A 206 8.71 -0.84 -19.99
C GLU A 206 9.44 0.29 -19.24
N ARG A 207 9.27 0.38 -17.91
CA ARG A 207 9.83 1.45 -17.06
C ARG A 207 10.98 0.99 -16.17
N LEU A 208 11.15 -0.31 -15.99
CA LEU A 208 12.31 -0.83 -15.25
C LEU A 208 13.57 -0.61 -16.08
N PRO A 209 14.67 -0.07 -15.51
CA PRO A 209 15.96 -0.03 -16.20
C PRO A 209 16.42 -1.47 -16.48
N GLN A 210 16.83 -1.70 -17.74
CA GLN A 210 17.44 -2.97 -18.16
C GLN A 210 18.90 -3.04 -17.70
#